data_0ae4b5e0e62cb06d3917386d801f6428
#
_entry.id   0ae4b5e0e62cb06d3917386d801f6428
#
_cell.length_a   1.000
_cell.length_b   1.000
_cell.length_c   1.000
_cell.angle_alpha   90.00
_cell.angle_beta   90.00
_cell.angle_gamma   90.00
#
_symmetry.space_group_name_H-M   'P 1'
#
loop_
_entity.id
_entity.type
_entity.pdbx_description
1 polymer ?
#
loop_
_entity_poly.entity_id
_entity_poly.type
_entity_poly.pdbx_seq_one_letter_code
_entity_poly.pdbx_strand_id
1 'polypeptide(L)'
;MIVPGKVLEKKVKKSKVNLHCLTDIHVGSKVFDRLLFLKAIDKIKKDPNALWFGNGDMLEFIPPNYHIPEGDQAFDNNEQYAQFVKMIRPILNKCIFLRGGNHDTLRSIRLAGIDIIRVLCDDLEVPYYPYPGYTVLDYGKNRFTFASGHGKSGAKKT
;
A
#
# COMPACT_ATOMS: atom_id res chain seq x y z
N MET A 1 5.67 -7.39 -20.10
CA MET A 1 7.09 -6.95 -20.14
C MET A 1 7.37 -6.29 -18.80
N ILE A 2 8.16 -6.93 -17.93
CA ILE A 2 8.59 -6.33 -16.66
C ILE A 2 9.73 -5.39 -17.03
N VAL A 3 9.46 -4.08 -16.98
CA VAL A 3 10.53 -3.09 -17.07
C VAL A 3 11.46 -3.39 -15.89
N PRO A 4 12.79 -3.47 -16.09
CA PRO A 4 13.72 -3.66 -14.98
C PRO A 4 13.56 -2.46 -14.04
N GLY A 5 12.69 -2.63 -13.05
CA GLY A 5 12.44 -1.62 -12.03
C GLY A 5 13.66 -1.51 -11.12
N LYS A 6 13.80 -0.37 -10.48
CA LYS A 6 14.81 -0.18 -9.44
C LYS A 6 14.72 -1.32 -8.43
N VAL A 7 15.84 -1.91 -8.09
CA VAL A 7 15.93 -2.85 -6.97
C VAL A 7 15.89 -2.04 -5.68
N LEU A 8 14.93 -2.31 -4.81
CA LEU A 8 14.89 -1.73 -3.47
C LEU A 8 15.67 -2.64 -2.52
N GLU A 9 16.73 -2.12 -1.93
CA GLU A 9 17.51 -2.85 -0.92
C GLU A 9 17.20 -2.35 0.49
N LYS A 10 16.92 -3.27 1.41
CA LYS A 10 16.68 -2.98 2.82
C LYS A 10 17.53 -3.88 3.69
N LYS A 11 18.43 -3.28 4.48
CA LYS A 11 19.22 -4.00 5.51
C LYS A 11 18.48 -3.94 6.84
N VAL A 12 18.36 -5.08 7.50
CA VAL A 12 17.66 -5.21 8.78
C VAL A 12 18.54 -5.92 9.80
N LYS A 13 18.71 -5.32 10.95
CA LYS A 13 19.47 -5.91 12.06
C LYS A 13 18.62 -6.95 12.83
N LYS A 14 18.17 -7.99 12.12
CA LYS A 14 17.34 -9.06 12.68
C LYS A 14 17.79 -10.41 12.13
N SER A 15 17.71 -11.46 12.94
CA SER A 15 17.98 -12.84 12.50
C SER A 15 16.79 -13.51 11.83
N LYS A 16 15.59 -12.99 12.05
CA LYS A 16 14.31 -13.46 11.50
C LYS A 16 13.48 -12.28 11.03
N VAL A 17 12.78 -12.43 9.93
CA VAL A 17 11.82 -11.46 9.39
C VAL A 17 10.51 -12.15 9.07
N ASN A 18 9.40 -11.60 9.58
CA ASN A 18 8.05 -11.94 9.18
C ASN A 18 7.55 -10.85 8.24
N LEU A 19 7.44 -11.15 6.96
CA LEU A 19 7.06 -10.19 5.94
C LEU A 19 5.54 -10.19 5.75
N HIS A 20 4.90 -9.03 5.83
CA HIS A 20 3.48 -8.82 5.60
C HIS A 20 3.27 -7.99 4.34
N CYS A 21 2.40 -8.46 3.45
CA CYS A 21 1.89 -7.70 2.32
C CYS A 21 0.50 -7.18 2.67
N LEU A 22 0.31 -5.87 2.65
CA LEU A 22 -0.99 -5.22 2.76
C LEU A 22 -1.36 -4.72 1.36
N THR A 23 -2.49 -5.16 0.84
CA THR A 23 -2.97 -4.84 -0.52
C THR A 23 -4.48 -4.80 -0.54
N ASP A 24 -5.05 -4.04 -1.46
CA ASP A 24 -6.50 -4.00 -1.71
C ASP A 24 -7.32 -3.69 -0.43
N ILE A 25 -6.86 -2.72 0.34
CA ILE A 25 -7.48 -2.32 1.62
C ILE A 25 -8.73 -1.49 1.36
N HIS A 26 -8.70 -0.61 0.34
CA HIS A 26 -9.81 0.24 -0.07
C HIS A 26 -10.42 1.03 1.09
N VAL A 27 -9.57 1.72 1.88
CA VAL A 27 -10.08 2.61 2.94
C VAL A 27 -11.00 3.66 2.32
N GLY A 28 -12.21 3.75 2.82
CA GLY A 28 -13.26 4.60 2.27
C GLY A 28 -14.31 3.87 1.46
N SER A 29 -14.06 2.65 1.01
CA SER A 29 -15.10 1.80 0.45
C SER A 29 -16.13 1.40 1.51
N LYS A 30 -17.40 1.26 1.13
CA LYS A 30 -18.46 0.75 2.03
C LYS A 30 -18.22 -0.70 2.47
N VAL A 31 -17.48 -1.45 1.69
CA VAL A 31 -17.14 -2.84 2.01
C VAL A 31 -15.78 -2.99 2.71
N PHE A 32 -15.15 -1.88 3.09
CA PHE A 32 -13.89 -1.90 3.84
C PHE A 32 -14.08 -2.58 5.20
N ASP A 33 -13.44 -3.73 5.39
CA ASP A 33 -13.40 -4.41 6.70
C ASP A 33 -12.36 -3.78 7.63
N ARG A 34 -12.79 -2.69 8.30
CA ARG A 34 -11.95 -1.96 9.24
C ARG A 34 -11.45 -2.84 10.39
N LEU A 35 -12.26 -3.77 10.87
CA LEU A 35 -11.87 -4.62 12.02
C LEU A 35 -10.78 -5.61 11.62
N LEU A 36 -10.90 -6.22 10.45
CA LEU A 36 -9.88 -7.11 9.90
C LEU A 36 -8.58 -6.35 9.67
N PHE A 37 -8.63 -5.15 9.10
CA PHE A 37 -7.45 -4.33 8.88
C PHE A 37 -6.76 -3.96 10.20
N LEU A 38 -7.50 -3.51 11.20
CA LEU A 38 -6.93 -3.18 12.53
C LEU A 38 -6.33 -4.40 13.23
N LYS A 39 -6.89 -5.61 13.05
CA LYS A 39 -6.27 -6.86 13.53
C LYS A 39 -4.94 -7.12 12.86
N ALA A 40 -4.83 -6.88 11.54
CA ALA A 40 -3.56 -7.01 10.81
C ALA A 40 -2.51 -6.00 11.31
N ILE A 41 -2.91 -4.74 11.52
CA ILE A 41 -2.05 -3.70 12.12
C ILE A 41 -1.55 -4.12 13.51
N ASP A 42 -2.44 -4.59 14.38
CA ASP A 42 -2.07 -5.04 15.73
C ASP A 42 -1.08 -6.22 15.71
N LYS A 43 -1.30 -7.19 14.82
CA LYS A 43 -0.37 -8.30 14.60
C LYS A 43 1.01 -7.81 14.19
N ILE A 44 1.10 -6.89 13.21
CA ILE A 44 2.37 -6.31 12.76
C ILE A 44 3.02 -5.51 13.89
N LYS A 45 2.23 -4.73 14.64
CA LYS A 45 2.72 -3.91 15.76
C LYS A 45 3.37 -4.76 16.83
N LYS A 46 2.72 -5.85 17.24
CA LYS A 46 3.16 -6.74 18.34
C LYS A 46 4.35 -7.62 17.97
N ASP A 47 4.53 -7.95 16.70
CA ASP A 47 5.62 -8.80 16.25
C ASP A 47 6.93 -8.01 16.11
N PRO A 48 7.96 -8.25 16.95
CA PRO A 48 9.24 -7.55 16.83
C PRO A 48 9.99 -7.88 15.54
N ASN A 49 9.66 -8.98 14.87
CA ASN A 49 10.29 -9.39 13.62
C ASN A 49 9.50 -8.99 12.37
N ALA A 50 8.34 -8.36 12.54
CA ALA A 50 7.52 -7.94 11.42
C ALA A 50 8.20 -6.83 10.61
N LEU A 51 8.08 -6.95 9.30
CA LEU A 51 8.18 -5.89 8.30
C LEU A 51 6.94 -5.95 7.43
N TRP A 52 6.56 -4.84 6.82
CA TRP A 52 5.42 -4.81 5.92
C TRP A 52 5.65 -3.88 4.73
N PHE A 53 4.89 -4.10 3.67
CA PHE A 53 4.82 -3.20 2.53
C PHE A 53 3.37 -3.08 2.03
N GLY A 54 3.03 -1.91 1.49
CA GLY A 54 1.75 -1.66 0.85
C GLY A 54 1.85 -1.93 -0.65
N ASN A 55 0.98 -2.80 -1.18
CA ASN A 55 1.08 -3.25 -2.57
C ASN A 55 -0.09 -2.79 -3.45
N GLY A 56 -0.59 -1.58 -3.23
CA GLY A 56 -1.61 -0.93 -4.04
C GLY A 56 -3.02 -1.02 -3.47
N ASP A 57 -3.85 -0.10 -3.92
CA ASP A 57 -5.25 0.05 -3.54
C ASP A 57 -5.47 0.17 -2.02
N MET A 58 -4.67 1.07 -1.41
CA MET A 58 -4.80 1.41 0.02
C MET A 58 -6.05 2.24 0.28
N LEU A 59 -6.38 3.16 -0.64
CA LEU A 59 -7.53 4.05 -0.59
C LEU A 59 -8.51 3.72 -1.71
N GLU A 60 -9.81 3.90 -1.46
CA GLU A 60 -10.83 3.79 -2.51
C GLU A 60 -10.71 4.92 -3.53
N PHE A 61 -10.51 6.13 -3.06
CA PHE A 61 -10.25 7.35 -3.81
C PHE A 61 -11.18 7.58 -4.99
N ILE A 62 -12.43 7.95 -4.72
CA ILE A 62 -13.41 8.35 -5.73
C ILE A 62 -13.47 9.88 -5.78
N PRO A 63 -12.98 10.54 -6.86
CA PRO A 63 -13.12 11.98 -7.01
C PRO A 63 -14.57 12.43 -7.21
N PRO A 64 -14.95 13.66 -6.81
CA PRO A 64 -16.34 14.14 -6.82
C PRO A 64 -17.03 14.08 -8.19
N ASN A 65 -16.28 14.16 -9.29
CA ASN A 65 -16.82 14.17 -10.66
C ASN A 65 -16.77 12.78 -11.33
N TYR A 66 -16.49 11.74 -10.58
CA TYR A 66 -16.46 10.40 -11.11
C TYR A 66 -17.86 9.77 -10.99
N HIS A 67 -18.48 9.46 -12.14
CA HIS A 67 -19.81 8.83 -12.20
C HIS A 67 -19.73 7.38 -11.70
N ILE A 68 -19.70 7.21 -10.41
CA ILE A 68 -20.00 5.95 -9.74
C ILE A 68 -21.36 6.14 -9.07
N PRO A 69 -22.22 5.11 -9.04
CA PRO A 69 -23.49 5.18 -8.32
C PRO A 69 -23.26 5.73 -6.90
N GLU A 70 -24.05 6.72 -6.52
CA GLU A 70 -23.98 7.27 -5.16
C GLU A 70 -24.05 6.12 -4.18
N GLY A 71 -22.98 5.97 -3.41
CA GLY A 71 -23.00 5.00 -2.35
C GLY A 71 -21.83 4.04 -2.21
N ASP A 72 -20.84 4.04 -3.11
CA ASP A 72 -19.69 3.12 -2.98
C ASP A 72 -18.63 3.63 -2.01
N GLN A 73 -18.66 4.94 -1.69
CA GLN A 73 -17.72 5.58 -0.78
C GLN A 73 -18.41 5.95 0.54
N ALA A 74 -17.83 5.56 1.67
CA ALA A 74 -18.37 5.81 3.01
C ALA A 74 -18.02 7.20 3.55
N PHE A 75 -16.91 7.80 3.08
CA PHE A 75 -16.41 9.12 3.46
C PHE A 75 -15.48 9.69 2.38
N ASP A 76 -15.30 11.02 2.39
CA ASP A 76 -14.55 11.72 1.36
C ASP A 76 -13.05 11.36 1.33
N ASN A 77 -12.35 11.82 0.27
CA ASN A 77 -10.96 11.46 0.05
C ASN A 77 -9.99 12.01 1.11
N ASN A 78 -10.29 13.15 1.72
CA ASN A 78 -9.47 13.69 2.81
C ASN A 78 -9.62 12.85 4.07
N GLU A 79 -10.84 12.44 4.37
CA GLU A 79 -11.12 11.56 5.51
C GLU A 79 -10.50 10.18 5.29
N GLN A 80 -10.53 9.61 4.07
CA GLN A 80 -9.84 8.37 3.74
C GLN A 80 -8.34 8.46 4.02
N TYR A 81 -7.71 9.55 3.57
CA TYR A 81 -6.30 9.81 3.81
C TYR A 81 -5.99 9.88 5.31
N ALA A 82 -6.74 10.71 6.04
CA ALA A 82 -6.55 10.89 7.48
C ALA A 82 -6.74 9.60 8.28
N GLN A 83 -7.78 8.82 7.94
CA GLN A 83 -8.09 7.53 8.56
C GLN A 83 -6.98 6.50 8.28
N PHE A 84 -6.52 6.39 7.04
CA PHE A 84 -5.45 5.47 6.68
C PHE A 84 -4.16 5.81 7.43
N VAL A 85 -3.72 7.07 7.40
CA VAL A 85 -2.54 7.55 8.13
C VAL A 85 -2.64 7.23 9.62
N LYS A 86 -3.80 7.50 10.24
CA LYS A 86 -4.04 7.21 11.66
C LYS A 86 -3.90 5.72 11.95
N MET A 87 -4.42 4.85 11.09
CA MET A 87 -4.39 3.39 11.29
C MET A 87 -2.98 2.81 11.14
N ILE A 88 -2.18 3.27 10.15
CA ILE A 88 -0.85 2.70 9.89
C ILE A 88 0.26 3.33 10.74
N ARG A 89 0.02 4.51 11.34
CA ARG A 89 1.03 5.22 12.17
C ARG A 89 1.75 4.33 13.18
N PRO A 90 1.07 3.39 13.90
CA PRO A 90 1.74 2.51 14.88
C PRO A 90 2.75 1.52 14.30
N ILE A 91 2.76 1.33 12.98
CA ILE A 91 3.62 0.35 12.28
C ILE A 91 4.51 0.99 11.19
N LEU A 92 4.55 2.33 11.09
CA LEU A 92 5.34 3.03 10.06
C LEU A 92 6.82 2.67 10.10
N ASN A 93 7.39 2.53 11.27
CA ASN A 93 8.80 2.18 11.46
C ASN A 93 9.16 0.78 10.95
N LYS A 94 8.17 -0.04 10.62
CA LYS A 94 8.31 -1.38 10.04
C LYS A 94 7.98 -1.40 8.55
N CYS A 95 7.61 -0.26 7.97
CA CYS A 95 7.30 -0.15 6.55
C CYS A 95 8.57 -0.26 5.70
N ILE A 96 8.50 -1.06 4.65
CA ILE A 96 9.59 -1.17 3.66
C ILE A 96 9.35 -0.15 2.54
N PHE A 97 8.13 -0.13 2.00
CA PHE A 97 7.68 0.81 0.97
C PHE A 97 6.15 0.82 0.87
N LEU A 98 5.63 1.83 0.21
CA LEU A 98 4.26 1.83 -0.31
C LEU A 98 4.29 1.92 -1.83
N ARG A 99 3.27 1.30 -2.42
CA ARG A 99 2.96 1.35 -3.85
C ARG A 99 1.50 1.70 -4.02
N GLY A 100 1.19 2.49 -5.04
CA GLY A 100 -0.18 2.71 -5.44
C GLY A 100 -0.71 1.63 -6.37
N GLY A 101 -2.02 1.55 -6.45
CA GLY A 101 -2.76 0.66 -7.35
C GLY A 101 -3.55 1.44 -8.39
N ASN A 102 -4.62 0.82 -8.89
CA ASN A 102 -5.47 1.45 -9.88
C ASN A 102 -6.49 2.43 -9.26
N HIS A 103 -6.90 2.24 -8.02
CA HIS A 103 -7.82 3.16 -7.34
C HIS A 103 -7.10 4.41 -6.84
N ASP A 104 -6.05 4.25 -6.08
CA ASP A 104 -5.42 5.34 -5.34
C ASP A 104 -4.25 6.04 -6.08
N THR A 105 -3.71 5.45 -7.16
CA THR A 105 -2.69 6.12 -7.98
C THR A 105 -3.16 6.39 -9.40
N LEU A 106 -3.55 5.36 -10.16
CA LEU A 106 -3.92 5.61 -11.57
C LEU A 106 -5.18 6.47 -11.68
N ARG A 107 -6.18 6.24 -10.82
CA ARG A 107 -7.39 7.04 -10.78
C ARG A 107 -7.12 8.46 -10.31
N SER A 108 -6.32 8.63 -9.25
CA SER A 108 -6.01 9.96 -8.70
C SER A 108 -5.20 10.82 -9.67
N ILE A 109 -4.21 10.25 -10.36
CA ILE A 109 -3.47 10.96 -11.42
C ILE A 109 -4.39 11.35 -12.56
N ARG A 110 -5.21 10.39 -13.05
CA ARG A 110 -6.09 10.63 -14.21
C ARG A 110 -7.16 11.67 -13.96
N LEU A 111 -7.74 11.70 -12.78
CA LEU A 111 -8.93 12.51 -12.47
C LEU A 111 -8.63 13.75 -11.64
N ALA A 112 -7.55 13.76 -10.88
CA ALA A 112 -7.17 14.87 -10.01
C ALA A 112 -5.75 15.41 -10.28
N GLY A 113 -5.00 14.81 -11.21
CA GLY A 113 -3.64 15.26 -11.55
C GLY A 113 -2.60 15.03 -10.44
N ILE A 114 -2.90 14.20 -9.44
CA ILE A 114 -2.05 13.96 -8.27
C ILE A 114 -1.88 12.47 -8.02
N ASP A 115 -0.67 12.04 -7.69
CA ASP A 115 -0.40 10.71 -7.15
C ASP A 115 -0.51 10.75 -5.63
N ILE A 116 -1.69 10.38 -5.11
CA ILE A 116 -1.97 10.50 -3.67
C ILE A 116 -1.11 9.57 -2.82
N ILE A 117 -0.68 8.41 -3.33
CA ILE A 117 0.20 7.52 -2.59
C ILE A 117 1.62 8.07 -2.53
N ARG A 118 2.08 8.75 -3.58
CA ARG A 118 3.36 9.46 -3.54
C ARG A 118 3.33 10.57 -2.50
N VAL A 119 2.28 11.41 -2.49
CA VAL A 119 2.11 12.46 -1.46
C VAL A 119 2.12 11.86 -0.06
N LEU A 120 1.39 10.76 0.14
CA LEU A 120 1.35 10.05 1.42
C LEU A 120 2.73 9.52 1.83
N CYS A 121 3.50 8.99 0.88
CA CYS A 121 4.86 8.53 1.14
C CYS A 121 5.80 9.68 1.55
N ASP A 122 5.69 10.81 0.87
CA ASP A 122 6.48 12.02 1.17
C ASP A 122 6.12 12.55 2.57
N ASP A 123 4.83 12.62 2.93
CA ASP A 123 4.35 13.07 4.23
C ASP A 123 4.77 12.14 5.39
N LEU A 124 4.81 10.85 5.14
CA LEU A 124 5.13 9.83 6.15
C LEU A 124 6.61 9.42 6.17
N GLU A 125 7.41 10.01 5.28
CA GLU A 125 8.84 9.68 5.11
C GLU A 125 9.07 8.18 4.86
N VAL A 126 8.17 7.53 4.10
CA VAL A 126 8.30 6.12 3.70
C VAL A 126 8.69 6.01 2.22
N PRO A 127 9.47 4.99 1.83
CA PRO A 127 9.85 4.83 0.44
C PRO A 127 8.63 4.62 -0.47
N TYR A 128 8.58 5.39 -1.56
CA TYR A 128 7.62 5.19 -2.64
C TYR A 128 8.22 4.29 -3.73
N TYR A 129 7.53 3.20 -4.06
CA TYR A 129 7.98 2.22 -5.04
C TYR A 129 6.89 1.92 -6.09
N PRO A 130 6.70 2.81 -7.10
CA PRO A 130 5.50 2.82 -7.95
C PRO A 130 5.43 1.66 -8.95
N TYR A 131 6.56 1.07 -9.32
CA TYR A 131 6.60 0.05 -10.36
C TYR A 131 6.70 -1.37 -9.81
N PRO A 132 6.20 -2.38 -10.56
CA PRO A 132 6.54 -3.76 -10.29
C PRO A 132 8.05 -3.94 -10.29
N GLY A 133 8.58 -4.68 -9.33
CA GLY A 133 10.03 -4.85 -9.23
C GLY A 133 10.46 -5.79 -8.13
N TYR A 134 11.76 -5.80 -7.90
CA TYR A 134 12.38 -6.68 -6.92
C TYR A 134 12.77 -5.91 -5.66
N THR A 135 12.52 -6.52 -4.52
CA THR A 135 12.99 -6.03 -3.22
C THR A 135 13.95 -7.05 -2.63
N VAL A 136 15.10 -6.57 -2.21
CA VAL A 136 16.12 -7.37 -1.55
C VAL A 136 16.12 -7.03 -0.07
N LEU A 137 15.96 -8.03 0.77
CA LEU A 137 16.06 -7.93 2.22
C LEU A 137 17.32 -8.64 2.70
N ASP A 138 18.25 -7.88 3.25
CA ASP A 138 19.43 -8.42 3.94
C ASP A 138 19.12 -8.46 5.45
N TYR A 139 19.13 -9.65 6.05
CA TYR A 139 18.90 -9.84 7.47
C TYR A 139 19.81 -10.91 8.06
N GLY A 140 20.50 -10.57 9.14
CA GLY A 140 21.53 -11.44 9.70
C GLY A 140 22.61 -11.76 8.66
N LYS A 141 22.81 -13.04 8.35
CA LYS A 141 23.71 -13.54 7.29
C LYS A 141 22.95 -13.90 6.00
N ASN A 142 21.65 -13.65 5.93
CA ASN A 142 20.79 -14.10 4.85
C ASN A 142 20.43 -12.93 3.93
N ARG A 143 20.23 -13.25 2.65
CA ARG A 143 19.68 -12.38 1.63
C ARG A 143 18.44 -13.03 1.03
N PHE A 144 17.33 -12.32 1.03
CA PHE A 144 16.07 -12.77 0.45
C PHE A 144 15.60 -11.76 -0.59
N THR A 145 15.27 -12.24 -1.78
CA THR A 145 14.74 -11.40 -2.86
C THR A 145 13.30 -11.83 -3.19
N PHE A 146 12.41 -10.87 -3.28
CA PHE A 146 11.04 -11.13 -3.73
C PHE A 146 10.63 -10.14 -4.80
N ALA A 147 9.81 -10.61 -5.74
CA ALA A 147 9.14 -9.76 -6.72
C ALA A 147 7.77 -9.35 -6.19
N SER A 148 7.38 -8.12 -6.43
CA SER A 148 6.05 -7.62 -6.09
C SER A 148 5.53 -6.67 -7.17
N GLY A 149 4.21 -6.61 -7.31
CA GLY A 149 3.54 -5.72 -8.24
C GLY A 149 2.05 -5.72 -7.93
N HIS A 150 1.41 -4.56 -8.08
CA HIS A 150 -0.05 -4.52 -8.05
C HIS A 150 -0.59 -5.03 -9.38
N GLY A 151 -1.54 -5.98 -9.32
CA GLY A 151 -2.13 -6.59 -10.50
C GLY A 151 -2.99 -5.60 -11.28
N LYS A 152 -3.06 -5.78 -12.60
CA LYS A 152 -4.12 -5.16 -13.41
C LYS A 152 -5.21 -6.21 -13.57
N SER A 153 -6.46 -5.86 -13.26
CA SER A 153 -7.60 -6.68 -13.59
C SER A 153 -7.64 -6.89 -15.11
N GLY A 154 -7.19 -8.06 -15.55
CA GLY A 154 -7.17 -8.48 -16.96
C GLY A 154 -8.29 -9.46 -17.29
N ALA A 155 -9.28 -9.63 -16.44
CA ALA A 155 -10.43 -10.46 -16.72
C ALA A 155 -11.23 -9.86 -17.87
N LYS A 156 -10.95 -10.28 -19.11
CA LYS A 156 -11.89 -10.10 -20.19
C LYS A 156 -13.10 -10.99 -19.87
N LYS A 157 -14.28 -10.38 -19.74
CA LYS A 157 -15.53 -11.15 -19.82
C LYS A 157 -15.53 -11.83 -21.18
N THR A 158 -15.38 -13.14 -21.20
CA THR A 158 -15.72 -13.99 -22.35
C THR A 158 -17.22 -14.06 -22.48
#